data_4f2dd75256f4cc1b77a9c9506d273900
#
_entry.id   4f2dd75256f4cc1b77a9c9506d273900
#
_cell.length_a   1.000
_cell.length_b   1.000
_cell.length_c   1.000
_cell.angle_alpha   90.00
_cell.angle_beta   90.00
_cell.angle_gamma   90.00
#
_symmetry.space_group_name_H-M   'P 1'
#
loop_
_entity.id
_entity.type
_entity.pdbx_description
1 polymer ?
#
loop_
_entity_poly.entity_id
_entity_poly.type
_entity_poly.pdbx_seq_one_letter_code
_entity_poly.pdbx_strand_id
1 'polypeptide(L)'
;GKKTVASSSENDGAHAAKSVTDGNTGSSWRSGGPGEQWVMVDLGAPTEFSDIVLTWESEAAKAYEILASDDAEEWRTVYTSGKPSTPIDRIRIDPVTARYVKLQGTAPHDDWQLVLFEMELYGPETPAKELSPVHFIRLRLTDDAGNLLSENFYWRSNRLGDYRALNDLEPAKLDVRTKAETV
;
A
#
# COMPACT_ATOMS: atom_id res chain seq x y z
N GLY A 1 12.11 -0.46 0.01
CA GLY A 1 11.34 0.48 -0.81
C GLY A 1 11.49 0.22 -2.29
N LYS A 2 10.65 0.82 -3.08
CA LYS A 2 10.72 0.80 -4.54
C LYS A 2 11.73 1.84 -5.03
N LYS A 3 12.15 1.75 -6.30
CA LYS A 3 12.96 2.79 -6.91
C LYS A 3 12.12 4.06 -7.13
N THR A 4 12.64 5.19 -6.73
CA THR A 4 11.94 6.48 -6.78
C THR A 4 12.82 7.57 -7.41
N VAL A 5 12.19 8.54 -8.05
CA VAL A 5 12.79 9.75 -8.60
C VAL A 5 11.87 10.93 -8.28
N ALA A 6 12.42 12.10 -8.05
CA ALA A 6 11.64 13.31 -7.84
C ALA A 6 12.18 14.47 -8.71
N SER A 7 11.35 15.48 -8.92
CA SER A 7 11.74 16.73 -9.59
C SER A 7 12.87 17.43 -8.85
N SER A 8 12.80 17.41 -7.52
CA SER A 8 13.79 17.94 -6.61
C SER A 8 13.62 17.32 -5.22
N SER A 9 14.64 17.44 -4.38
CA SER A 9 14.56 17.13 -2.96
C SER A 9 15.26 18.23 -2.16
N GLU A 10 14.76 18.55 -0.97
CA GLU A 10 15.41 19.53 -0.09
C GLU A 10 16.84 19.10 0.26
N ASN A 11 17.01 17.79 0.47
CA ASN A 11 18.32 17.15 0.58
C ASN A 11 18.21 15.66 0.21
N ASP A 12 19.31 15.07 -0.24
CA ASP A 12 19.37 13.67 -0.66
C ASP A 12 19.47 12.67 0.50
N GLY A 13 19.47 13.16 1.73
CA GLY A 13 19.54 12.35 2.96
C GLY A 13 18.17 12.11 3.59
N ALA A 14 17.79 13.01 4.50
CA ALA A 14 16.61 12.85 5.35
C ALA A 14 15.28 13.04 4.59
N HIS A 15 15.27 13.82 3.48
CA HIS A 15 14.08 14.16 2.72
C HIS A 15 14.17 13.75 1.24
N ALA A 16 14.77 12.60 1.01
CA ALA A 16 14.96 12.06 -0.33
C ALA A 16 13.70 11.36 -0.86
N ALA A 17 13.56 11.30 -2.18
CA ALA A 17 12.44 10.62 -2.85
C ALA A 17 12.21 9.18 -2.38
N LYS A 18 13.27 8.45 -2.00
CA LYS A 18 13.19 7.05 -1.53
C LYS A 18 12.31 6.87 -0.28
N SER A 19 12.13 7.93 0.52
CA SER A 19 11.34 7.88 1.74
C SER A 19 9.85 7.63 1.50
N VAL A 20 9.32 7.94 0.30
CA VAL A 20 7.89 7.75 0.02
C VAL A 20 7.47 6.28 -0.16
N THR A 21 8.40 5.33 -0.06
CA THR A 21 8.11 3.88 -0.18
C THR A 21 8.91 3.03 0.79
N ASP A 22 9.41 3.60 1.88
CA ASP A 22 10.27 2.88 2.83
C ASP A 22 9.49 2.22 3.99
N GLY A 23 8.18 2.48 4.07
CA GLY A 23 7.30 1.93 5.12
C GLY A 23 7.47 2.65 6.46
N ASN A 24 8.04 3.84 6.48
CA ASN A 24 8.36 4.57 7.69
C ASN A 24 7.79 5.99 7.66
N THR A 25 6.69 6.23 8.34
CA THR A 25 6.07 7.56 8.46
C THR A 25 6.90 8.57 9.29
N GLY A 26 8.05 8.17 9.79
CA GLY A 26 9.03 9.07 10.43
C GLY A 26 10.03 9.69 9.46
N SER A 27 10.08 9.22 8.20
CA SER A 27 10.84 9.78 7.08
C SER A 27 9.90 10.41 6.05
N SER A 28 10.39 11.31 5.21
CA SER A 28 9.58 11.97 4.19
C SER A 28 10.38 12.32 2.95
N TRP A 29 9.73 12.45 1.82
CA TRP A 29 10.23 13.26 0.74
C TRP A 29 9.74 14.70 0.94
N ARG A 30 10.65 15.66 0.76
CA ARG A 30 10.33 17.08 0.75
C ARG A 30 10.89 17.66 -0.54
N SER A 31 10.06 18.38 -1.31
CA SER A 31 10.51 19.05 -2.53
C SER A 31 11.58 20.12 -2.22
N GLY A 32 12.48 20.36 -3.15
CA GLY A 32 13.57 21.33 -2.98
C GLY A 32 13.13 22.80 -3.04
N GLY A 33 11.85 23.06 -3.28
CA GLY A 33 11.30 24.42 -3.37
C GLY A 33 9.82 24.43 -3.70
N PRO A 34 9.22 25.64 -3.80
CA PRO A 34 7.85 25.82 -4.24
C PRO A 34 7.70 25.56 -5.75
N GLY A 35 6.48 25.61 -6.25
CA GLY A 35 6.14 25.42 -7.65
C GLY A 35 5.69 24.00 -7.97
N GLU A 36 5.67 23.68 -9.26
CA GLU A 36 5.31 22.34 -9.71
C GLU A 36 6.39 21.33 -9.31
N GLN A 37 6.04 20.43 -8.42
CA GLN A 37 6.92 19.41 -7.90
C GLN A 37 6.27 18.04 -8.05
N TRP A 38 7.09 17.02 -8.24
CA TRP A 38 6.60 15.66 -8.39
C TRP A 38 7.57 14.64 -7.80
N VAL A 39 7.01 13.49 -7.43
CA VAL A 39 7.75 12.28 -7.08
C VAL A 39 7.15 11.10 -7.84
N MET A 40 8.02 10.24 -8.38
CA MET A 40 7.68 9.07 -9.18
C MET A 40 8.20 7.80 -8.52
N VAL A 41 7.41 6.75 -8.58
CA VAL A 41 7.75 5.39 -8.12
C VAL A 41 7.79 4.45 -9.32
N ASP A 42 8.88 3.69 -9.48
CA ASP A 42 8.99 2.56 -10.39
C ASP A 42 8.58 1.28 -9.64
N LEU A 43 7.48 0.68 -10.03
CA LEU A 43 6.95 -0.55 -9.43
C LEU A 43 7.79 -1.78 -9.81
N GLY A 44 8.68 -1.64 -10.80
CA GLY A 44 9.57 -2.68 -11.30
C GLY A 44 8.98 -3.52 -12.44
N ALA A 45 7.65 -3.65 -12.50
CA ALA A 45 6.90 -4.31 -13.56
C ALA A 45 5.49 -3.68 -13.65
N PRO A 46 4.78 -3.85 -14.77
CA PRO A 46 3.36 -3.50 -14.86
C PRO A 46 2.59 -4.16 -13.73
N THR A 47 1.94 -3.34 -12.91
CA THR A 47 1.22 -3.74 -11.70
C THR A 47 -0.17 -3.11 -11.72
N GLU A 48 -1.20 -3.89 -11.44
CA GLU A 48 -2.57 -3.39 -11.33
C GLU A 48 -2.80 -2.82 -9.94
N PHE A 49 -3.39 -1.62 -9.89
CA PHE A 49 -3.78 -0.96 -8.64
C PHE A 49 -5.08 -0.17 -8.82
N SER A 50 -5.82 0.01 -7.74
CA SER A 50 -7.07 0.78 -7.69
C SER A 50 -7.19 1.65 -6.44
N ASP A 51 -6.41 1.35 -5.41
CA ASP A 51 -6.46 2.08 -4.16
C ASP A 51 -5.08 2.69 -3.88
N ILE A 52 -5.07 3.99 -3.58
CA ILE A 52 -3.86 4.76 -3.34
C ILE A 52 -4.01 5.43 -1.97
N VAL A 53 -3.03 5.27 -1.11
CA VAL A 53 -2.97 5.96 0.17
C VAL A 53 -1.76 6.87 0.17
N LEU A 54 -2.00 8.15 0.39
CA LEU A 54 -0.97 9.17 0.54
C LEU A 54 -0.96 9.65 1.98
N THR A 55 0.19 9.58 2.62
CA THR A 55 0.40 10.14 3.97
C THR A 55 1.25 11.39 3.84
N TRP A 56 0.65 12.54 4.19
CA TRP A 56 1.23 13.85 4.04
C TRP A 56 1.69 14.46 5.37
N GLU A 57 2.58 15.44 5.31
CA GLU A 57 2.79 16.37 6.41
C GLU A 57 1.70 17.45 6.37
N SER A 58 0.62 17.28 7.16
CA SER A 58 -0.52 18.21 7.20
C SER A 58 -1.03 18.62 5.80
N GLU A 59 -1.35 19.88 5.58
CA GLU A 59 -1.89 20.40 4.31
C GLU A 59 -0.77 20.69 3.29
N ALA A 60 -0.13 19.65 2.77
CA ALA A 60 1.05 19.80 1.91
C ALA A 60 0.76 20.25 0.47
N ALA A 61 -0.46 20.06 -0.04
CA ALA A 61 -0.84 20.46 -1.39
C ALA A 61 -2.26 21.02 -1.46
N LYS A 62 -2.46 22.12 -2.18
CA LYS A 62 -3.81 22.65 -2.50
C LYS A 62 -4.49 21.84 -3.58
N ALA A 63 -3.71 21.35 -4.55
CA ALA A 63 -4.17 20.43 -5.59
C ALA A 63 -3.00 19.58 -6.07
N TYR A 64 -3.34 18.34 -6.47
CA TYR A 64 -2.38 17.40 -7.00
C TYR A 64 -3.05 16.42 -7.96
N GLU A 65 -2.24 15.75 -8.76
CA GLU A 65 -2.65 14.69 -9.65
C GLU A 65 -1.84 13.43 -9.41
N ILE A 66 -2.46 12.28 -9.67
CA ILE A 66 -1.76 11.02 -9.81
C ILE A 66 -1.76 10.65 -11.30
N LEU A 67 -0.56 10.38 -11.79
CA LEU A 67 -0.36 9.98 -13.18
C LEU A 67 0.24 8.58 -13.21
N ALA A 68 -0.11 7.83 -14.25
CA ALA A 68 0.40 6.50 -14.51
C ALA A 68 1.07 6.44 -15.88
N SER A 69 2.11 5.61 -16.00
CA SER A 69 2.85 5.41 -17.24
C SER A 69 3.41 3.98 -17.32
N ASP A 70 3.65 3.50 -18.53
CA ASP A 70 4.28 2.20 -18.79
C ASP A 70 5.78 2.34 -19.12
N ASP A 71 6.22 3.53 -19.57
CA ASP A 71 7.58 3.83 -20.05
C ASP A 71 8.27 5.01 -19.35
N ALA A 72 7.56 5.72 -18.46
CA ALA A 72 7.98 6.96 -17.80
C ALA A 72 8.13 8.18 -18.74
N GLU A 73 7.67 8.09 -19.98
CA GLU A 73 7.67 9.15 -20.98
C GLU A 73 6.26 9.66 -21.25
N GLU A 74 5.33 8.76 -21.60
CA GLU A 74 3.93 9.08 -21.83
C GLU A 74 3.12 8.87 -20.54
N TRP A 75 2.46 9.94 -20.08
CA TRP A 75 1.73 9.95 -18.83
C TRP A 75 0.24 10.16 -19.04
N ARG A 76 -0.58 9.40 -18.32
CA ARG A 76 -2.02 9.59 -18.23
C ARG A 76 -2.45 9.93 -16.81
N THR A 77 -3.25 10.95 -16.63
CA THR A 77 -3.85 11.28 -15.33
C THR A 77 -4.88 10.21 -14.96
N VAL A 78 -4.73 9.62 -13.80
CA VAL A 78 -5.64 8.62 -13.24
C VAL A 78 -6.46 9.16 -12.08
N TYR A 79 -6.01 10.26 -11.48
CA TYR A 79 -6.72 10.97 -10.44
C TYR A 79 -6.33 12.44 -10.39
N THR A 80 -7.32 13.32 -10.18
CA THR A 80 -7.12 14.75 -9.90
C THR A 80 -7.79 15.10 -8.58
N SER A 81 -7.03 15.71 -7.65
CA SER A 81 -7.58 16.17 -6.38
C SER A 81 -8.47 17.38 -6.60
N GLY A 82 -9.74 17.29 -6.19
CA GLY A 82 -10.68 18.42 -6.19
C GLY A 82 -10.65 19.26 -4.91
N LYS A 83 -9.75 18.98 -4.00
CA LYS A 83 -9.61 19.63 -2.69
C LYS A 83 -8.15 19.57 -2.22
N PRO A 84 -7.76 20.43 -1.25
CA PRO A 84 -6.48 20.32 -0.58
C PRO A 84 -6.26 18.94 0.05
N SER A 85 -4.98 18.52 0.14
CA SER A 85 -4.58 17.29 0.81
C SER A 85 -5.00 17.30 2.28
N THR A 86 -5.28 16.13 2.81
CA THR A 86 -5.48 15.88 4.24
C THR A 86 -4.27 15.06 4.75
N PRO A 87 -4.06 14.94 6.06
CA PRO A 87 -2.92 14.14 6.56
C PRO A 87 -2.86 12.72 5.99
N ILE A 88 -4.02 12.14 5.67
CA ILE A 88 -4.11 10.83 4.99
C ILE A 88 -5.20 10.93 3.92
N ASP A 89 -4.80 10.92 2.66
CA ASP A 89 -5.72 10.81 1.54
C ASP A 89 -5.86 9.35 1.11
N ARG A 90 -7.10 8.85 1.12
CA ARG A 90 -7.47 7.54 0.60
C ARG A 90 -8.22 7.72 -0.70
N ILE A 91 -7.62 7.29 -1.78
CA ILE A 91 -8.09 7.51 -3.14
C ILE A 91 -8.46 6.16 -3.74
N ARG A 92 -9.68 6.06 -4.27
CA ARG A 92 -10.11 4.90 -5.04
C ARG A 92 -10.35 5.33 -6.49
N ILE A 93 -9.78 4.59 -7.42
CA ILE A 93 -9.88 4.79 -8.86
C ILE A 93 -10.35 3.50 -9.54
N ASP A 94 -10.76 3.58 -10.79
CA ASP A 94 -10.91 2.38 -11.61
C ASP A 94 -9.56 1.65 -11.72
N PRO A 95 -9.54 0.30 -11.74
CA PRO A 95 -8.30 -0.45 -11.83
C PRO A 95 -7.43 -0.01 -13.01
N VAL A 96 -6.18 0.28 -12.73
CA VAL A 96 -5.17 0.72 -13.70
C VAL A 96 -3.96 -0.19 -13.61
N THR A 97 -3.47 -0.67 -14.77
CA THR A 97 -2.19 -1.34 -14.86
C THR A 97 -1.15 -0.37 -15.37
N ALA A 98 -0.04 -0.21 -14.63
CA ALA A 98 1.10 0.61 -15.03
C ALA A 98 2.38 0.17 -14.31
N ARG A 99 3.54 0.53 -14.86
CA ARG A 99 4.83 0.34 -14.20
C ARG A 99 5.25 1.54 -13.37
N TYR A 100 4.91 2.75 -13.80
CA TYR A 100 5.31 3.98 -13.12
C TYR A 100 4.09 4.73 -12.62
N VAL A 101 4.21 5.25 -11.40
CA VAL A 101 3.18 6.10 -10.79
C VAL A 101 3.84 7.38 -10.32
N LYS A 102 3.27 8.53 -10.67
CA LYS A 102 3.78 9.85 -10.33
C LYS A 102 2.73 10.66 -9.60
N LEU A 103 3.10 11.20 -8.46
CA LEU A 103 2.37 12.26 -7.78
C LEU A 103 2.92 13.59 -8.26
N GLN A 104 2.07 14.48 -8.77
CA GLN A 104 2.42 15.82 -9.20
C GLN A 104 1.56 16.83 -8.48
N GLY A 105 2.19 17.75 -7.75
CA GLY A 105 1.51 18.92 -7.18
C GLY A 105 1.23 19.94 -8.26
N THR A 106 -0.05 20.24 -8.49
CA THR A 106 -0.50 21.22 -9.50
C THR A 106 -0.74 22.59 -8.89
N ALA A 107 -0.99 22.66 -7.59
CA ALA A 107 -1.05 23.88 -6.82
C ALA A 107 -0.43 23.63 -5.44
N PRO A 108 0.83 23.93 -5.24
CA PRO A 108 1.47 23.87 -3.93
C PRO A 108 0.85 24.92 -3.00
N HIS A 109 0.93 24.67 -1.70
CA HIS A 109 0.42 25.62 -0.70
C HIS A 109 1.36 26.82 -0.58
N ASP A 110 1.07 27.91 -1.28
CA ASP A 110 1.80 29.18 -1.27
C ASP A 110 3.34 29.00 -1.42
N ASP A 111 4.13 29.39 -0.41
CA ASP A 111 5.60 29.26 -0.41
C ASP A 111 6.08 27.92 0.17
N TRP A 112 5.18 26.96 0.38
CA TRP A 112 5.50 25.70 1.05
C TRP A 112 5.94 24.62 0.06
N GLN A 113 6.83 23.77 0.53
CA GLN A 113 7.29 22.58 -0.18
C GLN A 113 6.22 21.47 -0.09
N LEU A 114 6.19 20.58 -1.08
CA LEU A 114 5.45 19.35 -0.95
C LEU A 114 6.19 18.41 0.00
N VAL A 115 5.48 17.86 0.98
CA VAL A 115 6.03 16.91 1.94
C VAL A 115 5.14 15.67 2.01
N LEU A 116 5.68 14.56 1.52
CA LEU A 116 5.00 13.25 1.50
C LEU A 116 5.80 12.25 2.33
N PHE A 117 5.15 11.64 3.32
CA PHE A 117 5.74 10.56 4.11
C PHE A 117 5.70 9.24 3.35
N GLU A 118 4.52 8.85 2.85
CA GLU A 118 4.33 7.56 2.19
C GLU A 118 3.35 7.64 1.03
N MET A 119 3.62 6.84 -0.01
CA MET A 119 2.72 6.50 -1.10
C MET A 119 2.57 4.99 -1.17
N GLU A 120 1.38 4.52 -0.84
CA GLU A 120 1.04 3.10 -0.87
C GLU A 120 0.04 2.83 -2.00
N LEU A 121 0.26 1.77 -2.75
CA LEU A 121 -0.62 1.34 -3.84
C LEU A 121 -1.12 -0.06 -3.54
N TYR A 122 -2.42 -0.25 -3.65
CA TYR A 122 -3.07 -1.54 -3.43
C TYR A 122 -3.80 -1.97 -4.70
N GLY A 123 -3.75 -3.25 -5.00
CA GLY A 123 -4.51 -3.85 -6.08
C GLY A 123 -6.02 -3.70 -5.84
N PRO A 124 -6.84 -3.88 -6.89
CA PRO A 124 -8.28 -3.91 -6.72
C PRO A 124 -8.61 -4.94 -5.65
N GLU A 125 -9.49 -4.54 -4.71
CA GLU A 125 -10.09 -5.53 -3.84
C GLU A 125 -10.63 -6.62 -4.77
N THR A 126 -9.96 -7.77 -4.81
CA THR A 126 -10.59 -8.95 -5.37
C THR A 126 -11.90 -9.05 -4.60
N PRO A 127 -13.08 -8.92 -5.26
CA PRO A 127 -14.32 -9.07 -4.54
C PRO A 127 -14.15 -10.38 -3.83
N ALA A 128 -14.12 -10.34 -2.49
CA ALA A 128 -13.87 -11.53 -1.69
C ALA A 128 -14.88 -12.53 -2.20
N LYS A 129 -14.40 -13.47 -3.03
CA LYS A 129 -15.19 -14.52 -3.62
C LYS A 129 -15.90 -15.11 -2.43
N GLU A 130 -17.14 -14.73 -2.23
CA GLU A 130 -17.93 -14.80 -1.01
C GLU A 130 -17.24 -15.63 0.07
N LEU A 131 -16.39 -14.94 0.87
CA LEU A 131 -15.72 -15.63 1.97
C LEU A 131 -16.85 -16.27 2.77
N SER A 132 -16.73 -17.53 3.05
CA SER A 132 -17.68 -18.20 3.94
C SER A 132 -17.90 -17.32 5.18
N PRO A 133 -19.09 -17.33 5.80
CA PRO A 133 -19.38 -16.50 6.96
C PRO A 133 -18.30 -16.58 8.05
N VAL A 134 -17.64 -17.72 8.15
CA VAL A 134 -16.41 -17.93 8.93
C VAL A 134 -15.32 -18.46 8.02
N HIS A 135 -14.12 -17.90 8.11
CA HIS A 135 -12.96 -18.30 7.32
C HIS A 135 -11.72 -18.39 8.20
N PHE A 136 -10.77 -19.20 7.73
CA PHE A 136 -9.53 -19.47 8.43
C PHE A 136 -8.36 -18.82 7.70
N ILE A 137 -7.46 -18.20 8.45
CA ILE A 137 -6.24 -17.60 7.95
C ILE A 137 -5.06 -18.37 8.55
N ARG A 138 -4.25 -18.96 7.69
CA ARG A 138 -3.02 -19.63 8.09
C ARG A 138 -1.84 -18.83 7.58
N LEU A 139 -1.06 -18.28 8.49
CA LEU A 139 0.18 -17.55 8.17
C LEU A 139 1.36 -18.48 8.42
N ARG A 140 2.22 -18.62 7.43
CA ARG A 140 3.44 -19.43 7.50
C ARG A 140 4.64 -18.58 7.12
N LEU A 141 5.63 -18.54 8.00
CA LEU A 141 6.94 -17.96 7.74
C LEU A 141 7.89 -19.11 7.39
N THR A 142 8.54 -19.02 6.24
CA THR A 142 9.53 -20.00 5.79
C THR A 142 10.86 -19.29 5.53
N ASP A 143 11.98 -20.03 5.64
CA ASP A 143 13.27 -19.57 5.15
C ASP A 143 13.34 -19.68 3.61
N ASP A 144 14.46 -19.22 3.03
CA ASP A 144 14.69 -19.26 1.57
C ASP A 144 14.77 -20.69 1.01
N ALA A 145 15.01 -21.69 1.86
CA ALA A 145 15.01 -23.12 1.51
C ALA A 145 13.62 -23.76 1.63
N GLY A 146 12.60 -22.99 2.08
CA GLY A 146 11.22 -23.45 2.26
C GLY A 146 10.95 -24.13 3.60
N ASN A 147 11.90 -24.14 4.55
CA ASN A 147 11.70 -24.70 5.87
C ASN A 147 10.78 -23.80 6.70
N LEU A 148 9.84 -24.41 7.41
CA LEU A 148 8.91 -23.68 8.27
C LEU A 148 9.63 -23.11 9.49
N LEU A 149 9.63 -21.80 9.64
CA LEU A 149 10.18 -21.07 10.80
C LEU A 149 9.12 -20.77 11.84
N SER A 150 7.91 -20.43 11.40
CA SER A 150 6.78 -20.10 12.27
C SER A 150 5.47 -20.32 11.55
N GLU A 151 4.44 -20.65 12.31
CA GLU A 151 3.09 -20.77 11.80
C GLU A 151 2.09 -20.22 12.81
N ASN A 152 1.14 -19.43 12.31
CA ASN A 152 0.00 -18.93 13.08
C ASN A 152 -1.30 -19.24 12.35
N PHE A 153 -2.33 -19.53 13.13
CA PHE A 153 -3.65 -19.86 12.66
C PHE A 153 -4.69 -18.97 13.30
N TYR A 154 -5.51 -18.30 12.48
CA TYR A 154 -6.57 -17.41 12.92
C TYR A 154 -7.88 -17.79 12.27
N TRP A 155 -8.96 -17.55 12.96
CA TRP A 155 -10.32 -17.61 12.43
C TRP A 155 -10.96 -16.22 12.46
N ARG A 156 -11.70 -15.90 11.44
CA ARG A 156 -12.43 -14.66 11.31
C ARG A 156 -13.86 -14.94 10.84
N SER A 157 -14.77 -14.08 11.27
CA SER A 157 -16.13 -14.06 10.77
C SER A 157 -16.42 -12.74 10.06
N ASN A 158 -17.31 -12.76 9.07
CA ASN A 158 -17.76 -11.56 8.35
C ASN A 158 -18.53 -10.60 9.27
N ARG A 159 -19.10 -11.12 10.36
CA ARG A 159 -19.70 -10.35 11.44
C ARG A 159 -18.91 -10.59 12.70
N LEU A 160 -18.40 -9.53 13.31
CA LEU A 160 -17.56 -9.62 14.49
C LEU A 160 -18.19 -10.52 15.57
N GLY A 161 -17.49 -11.60 15.93
CA GLY A 161 -17.91 -12.54 16.97
C GLY A 161 -19.01 -13.55 16.57
N ASP A 162 -19.44 -13.56 15.31
CA ASP A 162 -20.45 -14.53 14.85
C ASP A 162 -19.78 -15.75 14.18
N TYR A 163 -19.67 -16.84 14.92
CA TYR A 163 -19.07 -18.09 14.49
C TYR A 163 -20.09 -19.23 14.33
N ARG A 164 -21.40 -18.94 14.29
CA ARG A 164 -22.45 -19.94 14.23
C ARG A 164 -22.36 -20.87 13.01
N ALA A 165 -21.84 -20.36 11.89
CA ALA A 165 -21.63 -21.15 10.68
C ALA A 165 -20.63 -22.32 10.88
N LEU A 166 -19.83 -22.34 11.95
CA LEU A 166 -18.98 -23.49 12.28
C LEU A 166 -19.80 -24.72 12.69
N ASN A 167 -21.03 -24.53 13.17
CA ASN A 167 -21.91 -25.64 13.55
C ASN A 167 -22.43 -26.44 12.34
N ASP A 168 -22.35 -25.82 11.15
CA ASP A 168 -22.81 -26.43 9.89
C ASP A 168 -21.70 -27.22 9.17
N LEU A 169 -20.47 -27.24 9.74
CA LEU A 169 -19.37 -27.98 9.20
C LEU A 169 -19.56 -29.50 9.46
N GLU A 170 -19.22 -30.30 8.44
CA GLU A 170 -19.17 -31.76 8.61
C GLU A 170 -18.19 -32.13 9.74
N PRO A 171 -18.58 -33.03 10.65
CA PRO A 171 -17.71 -33.50 11.73
C PRO A 171 -16.43 -34.11 11.18
N ALA A 172 -15.26 -33.57 11.54
CA ALA A 172 -13.98 -34.17 11.19
C ALA A 172 -13.72 -35.43 12.03
N LYS A 173 -13.31 -36.54 11.38
CA LYS A 173 -12.75 -37.69 12.10
C LYS A 173 -11.34 -37.34 12.57
N LEU A 174 -11.16 -37.25 13.88
CA LEU A 174 -9.84 -37.03 14.48
C LEU A 174 -9.19 -38.38 14.77
N ASP A 175 -8.07 -38.70 14.10
CA ASP A 175 -7.20 -39.83 14.45
C ASP A 175 -6.05 -39.32 15.32
N VAL A 176 -6.19 -39.52 16.64
CA VAL A 176 -5.20 -39.03 17.61
C VAL A 176 -4.21 -40.18 17.91
N ARG A 177 -2.95 -40.01 17.47
CA ARG A 177 -1.86 -40.93 17.84
C ARG A 177 -0.98 -40.24 18.86
N THR A 178 -0.89 -40.77 20.05
CA THR A 178 0.03 -40.34 21.09
C THR A 178 1.28 -41.20 21.10
N LYS A 179 2.46 -40.60 21.05
CA LYS A 179 3.75 -41.26 21.29
C LYS A 179 4.29 -40.75 22.60
N ALA A 180 4.40 -41.57 23.62
CA ALA A 180 5.08 -41.23 24.86
C ALA A 180 6.57 -41.53 24.68
N GLU A 181 7.42 -40.55 24.84
CA GLU A 181 8.86 -40.71 25.00
C GLU A 181 9.19 -40.59 26.48
N THR A 182 9.79 -41.65 27.04
CA THR A 182 10.31 -41.61 28.41
C THR A 182 11.70 -41.00 28.35
N VAL A 183 11.92 -39.88 29.07
CA VAL A 183 13.21 -39.23 29.26
C VAL A 183 13.95 -39.94 30.37
#